data_b6cc34dbc2286e93a96933383844e120
#
_entry.id   b6cc34dbc2286e93a96933383844e120
#
_cell.length_a   1.000
_cell.length_b   1.000
_cell.length_c   1.000
_cell.angle_alpha   90.00
_cell.angle_beta   90.00
_cell.angle_gamma   90.00
#
_symmetry.space_group_name_H-M   'P 1'
#
loop_
_entity.id
_entity.type
_entity.pdbx_description
1 polymer ?
#
loop_
_entity_poly.entity_id
_entity_poly.type
_entity_poly.pdbx_seq_one_letter_code
_entity_poly.pdbx_strand_id
1 'polypeptide(L)'
;SFAAHLLRLHPIESELDPSFQEDDGSRFKELFHSNWDRWLDDELGSAGPQHDRWRRVLAGASLDDLQQFTAALAGDFVDLDELERQCRSLSLEGALRDWIVATYERAVILLAAQDRPKRRKAENMLAAAMQLLALLLEKGPPGLVHLAQDERSVLEKDLGKAPAGWDEVAFQETASIIGLAQRLLTVDQSYFQEVVTLVRPFLDQVHHGFLTSGWIAFDGLLARAKTLLRDHPAVRARVKQTYRAVLVDEFQDTDPVQYEIILYLGERAGSHQTAWHDVDLEPGKLFIVGDPKQSIYAFRRADIEAFERVVEKIHADGGGVYSLVTNFRSDGAVLDVVNNVFDRLFQPTEHVQPANERLAARPQRKPEVSVSGVQLRLVTPGEEDEEFDVQAATRAEAEALARWLKEDLLPGTT
;
A
#
# COMPACT_ATOMS: atom_id res chain seq x y z
N SER A 1 -1.19 2.32 -23.39
CA SER A 1 -1.46 3.26 -22.28
C SER A 1 -1.04 4.69 -22.62
N PHE A 2 -1.52 5.70 -21.86
CA PHE A 2 -1.09 7.10 -22.00
C PHE A 2 0.42 7.26 -21.81
N ALA A 3 0.97 6.62 -20.77
CA ALA A 3 2.40 6.63 -20.49
C ALA A 3 3.23 6.11 -21.68
N ALA A 4 2.86 4.96 -22.26
CA ALA A 4 3.54 4.42 -23.42
C ALA A 4 3.48 5.36 -24.63
N HIS A 5 2.32 6.00 -24.86
CA HIS A 5 2.20 6.98 -25.94
C HIS A 5 3.13 8.18 -25.72
N LEU A 6 3.16 8.72 -24.50
CA LEU A 6 4.02 9.85 -24.14
C LEU A 6 5.50 9.51 -24.33
N LEU A 7 5.95 8.34 -23.90
CA LEU A 7 7.34 7.90 -24.01
C LEU A 7 7.75 7.68 -25.50
N ARG A 8 6.86 7.12 -26.33
CA ARG A 8 7.11 6.96 -27.77
C ARG A 8 7.23 8.29 -28.53
N LEU A 9 6.56 9.35 -28.04
CA LEU A 9 6.70 10.70 -28.61
C LEU A 9 7.99 11.41 -28.22
N HIS A 10 8.65 10.96 -27.14
CA HIS A 10 9.84 11.58 -26.56
C HIS A 10 10.94 10.54 -26.29
N PRO A 11 11.39 9.78 -27.32
CA PRO A 11 12.30 8.66 -27.13
C PRO A 11 13.68 9.09 -26.64
N ILE A 12 14.14 10.28 -27.01
CA ILE A 12 15.46 10.80 -26.61
C ILE A 12 15.44 11.18 -25.12
N GLU A 13 14.45 11.95 -24.73
CA GLU A 13 14.32 12.43 -23.34
C GLU A 13 13.95 11.31 -22.37
N SER A 14 13.28 10.26 -22.85
CA SER A 14 12.94 9.07 -22.04
C SER A 14 14.01 7.97 -22.08
N GLU A 15 15.04 8.13 -22.92
CA GLU A 15 16.10 7.13 -23.12
C GLU A 15 15.56 5.74 -23.47
N LEU A 16 14.52 5.68 -24.31
CA LEU A 16 13.86 4.45 -24.72
C LEU A 16 13.83 4.31 -26.25
N ASP A 17 13.98 3.08 -26.71
CA ASP A 17 13.65 2.74 -28.09
C ASP A 17 12.14 2.98 -28.32
N PRO A 18 11.72 3.80 -29.30
CA PRO A 18 10.29 4.04 -29.54
C PRO A 18 9.51 2.79 -29.96
N SER A 19 10.20 1.73 -30.38
CA SER A 19 9.62 0.43 -30.73
C SER A 19 9.50 -0.53 -29.56
N PHE A 20 9.75 -0.09 -28.33
CA PHE A 20 9.68 -0.95 -27.14
C PHE A 20 8.35 -1.73 -27.04
N GLN A 21 8.44 -2.94 -26.50
CA GLN A 21 7.31 -3.80 -26.21
C GLN A 21 6.98 -3.78 -24.72
N GLU A 22 5.68 -3.87 -24.42
CA GLU A 22 5.21 -3.91 -23.03
C GLU A 22 5.27 -5.35 -22.51
N ASP A 23 5.88 -5.54 -21.34
CA ASP A 23 5.96 -6.82 -20.63
C ASP A 23 4.92 -6.88 -19.51
N ASP A 24 4.30 -8.04 -19.35
CA ASP A 24 3.38 -8.35 -18.24
C ASP A 24 4.09 -8.78 -16.95
N GLY A 25 5.41 -8.69 -16.93
CA GLY A 25 6.29 -9.08 -15.84
C GLY A 25 6.92 -10.48 -16.03
N SER A 26 6.47 -11.25 -16.98
CA SER A 26 6.95 -12.62 -17.19
C SER A 26 8.39 -12.67 -17.72
N ARG A 27 8.71 -11.83 -18.69
CA ARG A 27 10.06 -11.74 -19.28
C ARG A 27 11.08 -11.15 -18.34
N PHE A 28 10.71 -10.11 -17.60
CA PHE A 28 11.58 -9.55 -16.58
C PHE A 28 11.93 -10.60 -15.54
N LYS A 29 10.94 -11.35 -15.06
CA LYS A 29 11.14 -12.43 -14.10
C LYS A 29 12.06 -13.54 -14.65
N GLU A 30 11.88 -13.94 -15.90
CA GLU A 30 12.74 -14.91 -16.57
C GLU A 30 14.18 -14.39 -16.68
N LEU A 31 14.36 -13.13 -17.11
CA LEU A 31 15.66 -12.49 -17.20
C LEU A 31 16.35 -12.40 -15.83
N PHE A 32 15.62 -12.00 -14.80
CA PHE A 32 16.11 -11.94 -13.44
C PHE A 32 16.65 -13.29 -12.99
N HIS A 33 15.84 -14.35 -13.06
CA HIS A 33 16.25 -15.69 -12.61
C HIS A 33 17.39 -16.26 -13.43
N SER A 34 17.38 -16.09 -14.74
CA SER A 34 18.45 -16.62 -15.61
C SER A 34 19.82 -15.96 -15.37
N ASN A 35 19.84 -14.73 -14.87
CA ASN A 35 21.09 -14.01 -14.58
C ASN A 35 21.51 -14.12 -13.10
N TRP A 36 20.56 -14.34 -12.17
CA TRP A 36 20.82 -14.35 -10.74
C TRP A 36 21.90 -15.37 -10.34
N ASP A 37 21.73 -16.63 -10.72
CA ASP A 37 22.64 -17.71 -10.31
C ASP A 37 24.06 -17.45 -10.84
N ARG A 38 24.17 -17.04 -12.10
CA ARG A 38 25.47 -16.74 -12.72
C ARG A 38 26.17 -15.57 -12.04
N TRP A 39 25.42 -14.49 -11.81
CA TRP A 39 25.97 -13.30 -11.16
C TRP A 39 26.41 -13.62 -9.72
N LEU A 40 25.62 -14.38 -8.98
CA LEU A 40 25.92 -14.77 -7.62
C LEU A 40 27.13 -15.68 -7.54
N ASP A 41 27.28 -16.62 -8.46
CA ASP A 41 28.47 -17.47 -8.57
C ASP A 41 29.75 -16.64 -8.81
N ASP A 42 29.68 -15.61 -9.64
CA ASP A 42 30.80 -14.68 -9.87
C ASP A 42 31.14 -13.86 -8.62
N GLU A 43 30.12 -13.37 -7.90
CA GLU A 43 30.30 -12.56 -6.66
C GLU A 43 30.80 -13.39 -5.48
N LEU A 44 30.31 -14.61 -5.31
CA LEU A 44 30.70 -15.51 -4.21
C LEU A 44 31.94 -16.33 -4.51
N GLY A 45 32.42 -16.33 -5.77
CA GLY A 45 33.62 -17.03 -6.18
C GLY A 45 34.84 -16.61 -5.35
N SER A 46 35.84 -17.50 -5.27
CA SER A 46 37.06 -17.28 -4.45
C SER A 46 37.87 -16.03 -4.83
N ALA A 47 37.63 -15.46 -5.99
CA ALA A 47 38.20 -14.21 -6.48
C ALA A 47 37.18 -13.04 -6.47
N GLY A 48 35.99 -13.24 -5.89
CA GLY A 48 34.92 -12.25 -5.84
C GLY A 48 35.36 -10.98 -5.13
N PRO A 49 35.03 -9.78 -5.68
CA PRO A 49 35.57 -8.50 -5.21
C PRO A 49 35.11 -8.13 -3.79
N GLN A 50 34.05 -8.75 -3.31
CA GLN A 50 33.40 -8.40 -2.03
C GLN A 50 33.17 -9.63 -1.11
N HIS A 51 34.02 -10.63 -1.23
CA HIS A 51 33.89 -11.91 -0.55
C HIS A 51 33.67 -11.80 0.97
N ASP A 52 34.42 -10.94 1.68
CA ASP A 52 34.28 -10.77 3.13
C ASP A 52 32.96 -10.06 3.51
N ARG A 53 32.43 -9.21 2.64
CA ARG A 53 31.15 -8.57 2.84
C ARG A 53 30.01 -9.60 2.68
N TRP A 54 30.06 -10.41 1.64
CA TRP A 54 29.12 -11.50 1.42
C TRP A 54 29.09 -12.51 2.56
N ARG A 55 30.24 -12.84 3.16
CA ARG A 55 30.27 -13.73 4.32
C ARG A 55 29.48 -13.16 5.51
N ARG A 56 29.51 -11.85 5.74
CA ARG A 56 28.71 -11.23 6.79
C ARG A 56 27.20 -11.29 6.48
N VAL A 57 26.83 -11.03 5.23
CA VAL A 57 25.43 -11.06 4.82
C VAL A 57 24.86 -12.48 4.91
N LEU A 58 25.61 -13.48 4.40
CA LEU A 58 25.19 -14.88 4.43
C LEU A 58 25.22 -15.53 5.83
N ALA A 59 25.79 -14.85 6.81
CA ALA A 59 25.65 -15.27 8.21
C ALA A 59 24.25 -14.94 8.78
N GLY A 60 23.51 -14.01 8.17
CA GLY A 60 22.20 -13.54 8.66
C GLY A 60 21.00 -13.83 7.73
N ALA A 61 21.25 -14.23 6.47
CA ALA A 61 20.18 -14.54 5.52
C ALA A 61 20.54 -15.73 4.64
N SER A 62 19.53 -16.49 4.22
CA SER A 62 19.71 -17.55 3.21
C SER A 62 19.82 -16.95 1.80
N LEU A 63 20.30 -17.74 0.84
CA LEU A 63 20.32 -17.33 -0.58
C LEU A 63 18.91 -17.10 -1.13
N ASP A 64 17.95 -17.90 -0.68
CA ASP A 64 16.54 -17.74 -1.08
C ASP A 64 15.95 -16.42 -0.57
N ASP A 65 16.23 -16.05 0.70
CA ASP A 65 15.81 -14.76 1.27
C ASP A 65 16.43 -13.60 0.50
N LEU A 66 17.72 -13.70 0.15
CA LEU A 66 18.41 -12.68 -0.64
C LEU A 66 17.83 -12.55 -2.05
N GLN A 67 17.51 -13.67 -2.70
CA GLN A 67 16.88 -13.64 -4.02
C GLN A 67 15.51 -13.00 -3.98
N GLN A 68 14.65 -13.38 -3.02
CA GLN A 68 13.33 -12.80 -2.83
C GLN A 68 13.40 -11.29 -2.52
N PHE A 69 14.32 -10.91 -1.64
CA PHE A 69 14.55 -9.51 -1.31
C PHE A 69 15.04 -8.70 -2.52
N THR A 70 16.02 -9.24 -3.27
CA THR A 70 16.53 -8.59 -4.48
C THR A 70 15.46 -8.50 -5.56
N ALA A 71 14.62 -9.52 -5.72
CA ALA A 71 13.48 -9.46 -6.64
C ALA A 71 12.45 -8.40 -6.25
N ALA A 72 12.22 -8.20 -4.95
CA ALA A 72 11.36 -7.11 -4.47
C ALA A 72 11.97 -5.73 -4.76
N LEU A 73 13.29 -5.57 -4.63
CA LEU A 73 13.99 -4.34 -4.97
C LEU A 73 14.05 -4.06 -6.47
N ALA A 74 13.93 -5.10 -7.30
CA ALA A 74 13.93 -4.99 -8.75
C ALA A 74 12.64 -4.35 -9.33
N GLY A 75 11.66 -4.04 -8.50
CA GLY A 75 10.44 -3.36 -8.94
C GLY A 75 10.72 -1.95 -9.46
N ASP A 76 10.12 -1.59 -10.61
CA ASP A 76 10.33 -0.31 -11.29
C ASP A 76 9.96 0.94 -10.45
N PHE A 77 9.20 0.76 -9.38
CA PHE A 77 8.83 1.86 -8.45
C PHE A 77 9.81 2.02 -7.28
N VAL A 78 10.80 1.14 -7.16
CA VAL A 78 11.83 1.26 -6.14
C VAL A 78 12.91 2.21 -6.63
N ASP A 79 12.93 3.41 -6.06
CA ASP A 79 14.03 4.34 -6.25
C ASP A 79 15.20 3.90 -5.37
N LEU A 80 16.15 3.17 -5.98
CA LEU A 80 17.32 2.64 -5.26
C LEU A 80 18.22 3.76 -4.71
N ASP A 81 18.28 4.91 -5.38
CA ASP A 81 19.08 6.05 -4.91
C ASP A 81 18.44 6.69 -3.68
N GLU A 82 17.11 6.81 -3.69
CA GLU A 82 16.36 7.27 -2.52
C GLU A 82 16.46 6.26 -1.38
N LEU A 83 16.29 4.98 -1.67
CA LEU A 83 16.43 3.92 -0.67
C LEU A 83 17.81 3.95 0.00
N GLU A 84 18.91 4.07 -0.78
CA GLU A 84 20.24 4.21 -0.23
C GLU A 84 20.43 5.49 0.60
N ARG A 85 19.84 6.60 0.16
CA ARG A 85 19.86 7.86 0.94
C ARG A 85 19.13 7.71 2.26
N GLN A 86 17.94 7.12 2.23
CA GLN A 86 17.14 6.84 3.44
C GLN A 86 17.86 5.87 4.38
N CYS A 87 18.49 4.82 3.84
CA CYS A 87 19.30 3.92 4.67
C CYS A 87 20.46 4.62 5.37
N ARG A 88 21.03 5.70 4.79
CA ARG A 88 22.11 6.49 5.41
C ARG A 88 21.61 7.51 6.43
N SER A 89 20.40 8.00 6.27
CA SER A 89 19.83 9.12 7.04
C SER A 89 18.44 8.82 7.59
N LEU A 90 18.22 7.61 8.12
CA LEU A 90 16.90 7.28 8.69
C LEU A 90 16.52 8.31 9.76
N SER A 91 15.72 9.30 9.36
CA SER A 91 15.00 10.18 10.25
C SER A 91 13.55 9.70 10.36
N LEU A 92 13.06 9.64 11.59
CA LEU A 92 11.64 9.42 11.83
C LEU A 92 10.92 10.75 11.59
N GLU A 93 10.18 10.85 10.48
CA GLU A 93 9.44 12.07 10.13
C GLU A 93 8.01 11.73 9.70
N GLY A 94 7.13 12.73 9.73
CA GLY A 94 5.75 12.62 9.25
C GLY A 94 4.92 11.58 9.98
N ALA A 95 3.99 10.94 9.27
CA ALA A 95 3.00 10.00 9.82
C ALA A 95 3.61 8.84 10.61
N LEU A 96 4.80 8.35 10.23
CA LEU A 96 5.48 7.30 10.99
C LEU A 96 5.91 7.78 12.38
N ARG A 97 6.44 9.01 12.48
CA ARG A 97 6.79 9.61 13.76
C ARG A 97 5.56 9.78 14.64
N ASP A 98 4.48 10.30 14.08
CA ASP A 98 3.22 10.53 14.81
C ASP A 98 2.64 9.21 15.31
N TRP A 99 2.68 8.16 14.50
CA TRP A 99 2.27 6.82 14.91
C TRP A 99 3.13 6.25 16.03
N ILE A 100 4.46 6.44 16.00
CA ILE A 100 5.35 6.00 17.09
C ILE A 100 5.06 6.81 18.36
N VAL A 101 4.80 8.13 18.26
CA VAL A 101 4.39 8.97 19.39
C VAL A 101 3.10 8.45 20.02
N ALA A 102 2.07 8.22 19.22
CA ALA A 102 0.79 7.68 19.69
C ALA A 102 0.97 6.31 20.36
N THR A 103 1.82 5.44 19.79
CA THR A 103 2.14 4.13 20.35
C THR A 103 2.86 4.25 21.70
N TYR A 104 3.80 5.19 21.83
CA TYR A 104 4.50 5.49 23.08
C TYR A 104 3.53 5.99 24.15
N GLU A 105 2.68 6.97 23.82
CA GLU A 105 1.66 7.52 24.73
C GLU A 105 0.69 6.42 25.19
N ARG A 106 0.28 5.55 24.28
CA ARG A 106 -0.56 4.40 24.63
C ARG A 106 0.15 3.43 25.58
N ALA A 107 1.44 3.15 25.35
CA ALA A 107 2.24 2.33 26.26
C ALA A 107 2.32 2.94 27.67
N VAL A 108 2.47 4.27 27.78
CA VAL A 108 2.44 5.00 29.06
C VAL A 108 1.11 4.80 29.79
N ILE A 109 -0.01 4.97 29.09
CA ILE A 109 -1.36 4.80 29.65
C ILE A 109 -1.56 3.36 30.14
N LEU A 110 -1.21 2.37 29.32
CA LEU A 110 -1.36 0.95 29.65
C LEU A 110 -0.51 0.57 30.87
N LEU A 111 0.71 1.08 30.95
CA LEU A 111 1.61 0.81 32.08
C LEU A 111 1.10 1.47 33.38
N ALA A 112 0.61 2.72 33.30
CA ALA A 112 0.04 3.44 34.43
C ALA A 112 -1.23 2.78 34.97
N ALA A 113 -2.07 2.21 34.09
CA ALA A 113 -3.28 1.48 34.50
C ALA A 113 -2.98 0.20 35.30
N GLN A 114 -1.73 -0.30 35.28
CA GLN A 114 -1.28 -1.50 35.98
C GLN A 114 -0.45 -1.19 37.26
N ASP A 115 -0.69 -0.05 37.90
CA ASP A 115 0.06 0.37 39.09
C ASP A 115 -0.04 -0.67 40.22
N ARG A 116 1.02 -1.44 40.39
CA ARG A 116 1.16 -2.53 41.36
C ARG A 116 2.55 -2.47 42.03
N PRO A 117 2.64 -2.91 43.33
CA PRO A 117 3.91 -2.86 44.06
C PRO A 117 5.05 -3.68 43.44
N LYS A 118 4.70 -4.72 42.67
CA LYS A 118 5.67 -5.56 41.91
C LYS A 118 5.18 -5.74 40.49
N ARG A 119 5.97 -5.22 39.55
CA ARG A 119 5.69 -5.43 38.13
C ARG A 119 5.83 -6.89 37.74
N ARG A 120 4.86 -7.38 36.98
CA ARG A 120 4.91 -8.71 36.36
C ARG A 120 5.68 -8.69 35.08
N LYS A 121 5.88 -9.84 34.46
CA LYS A 121 6.64 -10.01 33.21
C LYS A 121 6.14 -9.08 32.09
N ALA A 122 4.83 -9.07 31.81
CA ALA A 122 4.23 -8.22 30.78
C ALA A 122 4.47 -6.71 31.03
N GLU A 123 4.33 -6.26 32.29
CA GLU A 123 4.57 -4.87 32.67
C GLU A 123 6.05 -4.47 32.52
N ASN A 124 6.98 -5.39 32.82
CA ASN A 124 8.41 -5.15 32.60
C ASN A 124 8.75 -5.10 31.12
N MET A 125 8.15 -5.98 30.30
CA MET A 125 8.33 -5.98 28.85
C MET A 125 7.74 -4.71 28.23
N LEU A 126 6.56 -4.26 28.67
CA LEU A 126 5.95 -3.01 28.22
C LEU A 126 6.80 -1.79 28.58
N ALA A 127 7.38 -1.77 29.79
CA ALA A 127 8.29 -0.72 30.22
C ALA A 127 9.56 -0.67 29.36
N ALA A 128 10.15 -1.83 29.06
CA ALA A 128 11.30 -1.91 28.17
C ALA A 128 10.95 -1.51 26.72
N ALA A 129 9.78 -1.89 26.23
CA ALA A 129 9.27 -1.43 24.92
C ALA A 129 9.09 0.09 24.87
N MET A 130 8.56 0.68 25.94
CA MET A 130 8.42 2.14 26.08
C MET A 130 9.77 2.85 26.06
N GLN A 131 10.80 2.31 26.72
CA GLN A 131 12.15 2.88 26.67
C GLN A 131 12.75 2.81 25.26
N LEU A 132 12.54 1.71 24.56
CA LEU A 132 12.98 1.56 23.18
C LEU A 132 12.31 2.58 22.25
N LEU A 133 10.99 2.76 22.38
CA LEU A 133 10.25 3.77 21.59
C LEU A 133 10.71 5.20 21.93
N ALA A 134 10.99 5.50 23.21
CA ALA A 134 11.55 6.80 23.63
C ALA A 134 12.91 7.08 22.98
N LEU A 135 13.82 6.09 22.96
CA LEU A 135 15.12 6.20 22.28
C LEU A 135 14.97 6.40 20.77
N LEU A 136 14.02 5.71 20.18
CA LEU A 136 13.70 5.84 18.76
C LEU A 136 13.19 7.25 18.42
N LEU A 137 12.35 7.84 19.28
CA LEU A 137 11.82 9.19 19.11
C LEU A 137 12.87 10.27 19.35
N GLU A 138 13.79 10.06 20.28
CA GLU A 138 14.86 11.02 20.65
C GLU A 138 16.01 11.02 19.64
N LYS A 139 16.48 9.83 19.24
CA LYS A 139 17.74 9.64 18.50
C LYS A 139 17.56 9.02 17.12
N GLY A 140 16.30 8.74 16.73
CA GLY A 140 16.00 7.98 15.52
C GLY A 140 16.46 6.51 15.60
N PRO A 141 16.41 5.76 14.47
CA PRO A 141 16.81 4.34 14.42
C PRO A 141 18.22 4.04 14.96
N PRO A 142 19.24 4.88 14.75
CA PRO A 142 20.54 4.66 15.39
C PRO A 142 20.49 4.65 16.91
N GLY A 143 19.46 5.25 17.52
CA GLY A 143 19.27 5.26 18.98
C GLY A 143 18.98 3.88 19.57
N LEU A 144 18.49 2.94 18.78
CA LEU A 144 18.12 1.58 19.24
C LEU A 144 19.30 0.79 19.81
N VAL A 145 20.53 1.07 19.38
CA VAL A 145 21.73 0.44 19.92
C VAL A 145 22.03 0.86 21.37
N HIS A 146 21.44 1.97 21.82
CA HIS A 146 21.64 2.51 23.17
C HIS A 146 20.66 1.96 24.20
N LEU A 147 19.75 1.03 23.80
CA LEU A 147 18.88 0.35 24.76
C LEU A 147 19.76 -0.44 25.73
N ALA A 148 19.49 -0.30 27.05
CA ALA A 148 20.26 -0.99 28.08
C ALA A 148 20.15 -2.51 27.91
N GLN A 149 21.21 -3.25 28.23
CA GLN A 149 21.28 -4.69 28.04
C GLN A 149 20.19 -5.44 28.85
N ASP A 150 19.86 -4.93 30.04
CA ASP A 150 18.82 -5.51 30.88
C ASP A 150 17.43 -5.39 30.22
N GLU A 151 17.13 -4.24 29.60
CA GLU A 151 15.87 -3.97 28.89
C GLU A 151 15.79 -4.81 27.62
N ARG A 152 16.89 -4.93 26.86
CA ARG A 152 17.00 -5.82 25.70
C ARG A 152 16.71 -7.25 26.08
N SER A 153 17.36 -7.77 27.13
CA SER A 153 17.14 -9.13 27.62
C SER A 153 15.71 -9.39 28.13
N VAL A 154 15.01 -8.36 28.57
CA VAL A 154 13.60 -8.46 28.96
C VAL A 154 12.71 -8.59 27.70
N LEU A 155 12.97 -7.82 26.64
CA LEU A 155 12.20 -7.85 25.40
C LEU A 155 12.43 -9.13 24.60
N GLU A 156 13.58 -9.76 24.65
CA GLU A 156 13.88 -11.02 23.97
C GLU A 156 13.07 -12.24 24.49
N LYS A 157 12.39 -12.08 25.62
CA LYS A 157 11.58 -13.16 26.22
C LYS A 157 10.21 -13.26 25.54
N ASP A 158 9.68 -14.49 25.49
CA ASP A 158 8.29 -14.70 25.08
C ASP A 158 7.33 -14.03 26.07
N LEU A 159 6.33 -13.28 25.58
CA LEU A 159 5.36 -12.57 26.45
C LEU A 159 4.52 -13.54 27.30
N GLY A 160 4.12 -14.68 26.71
CA GLY A 160 3.26 -15.67 27.35
C GLY A 160 1.79 -15.25 27.39
N LYS A 161 1.03 -15.88 28.31
CA LYS A 161 -0.40 -15.63 28.47
C LYS A 161 -0.68 -14.40 29.33
N ALA A 162 -1.88 -13.82 29.16
CA ALA A 162 -2.37 -12.71 29.98
C ALA A 162 -2.27 -13.02 31.48
N PRO A 163 -1.68 -12.13 32.28
CA PRO A 163 -1.66 -12.28 33.72
C PRO A 163 -3.08 -12.16 34.30
N ALA A 164 -3.36 -12.85 35.41
CA ALA A 164 -4.66 -12.76 36.06
C ALA A 164 -4.99 -11.30 36.45
N GLY A 165 -6.18 -10.85 36.07
CA GLY A 165 -6.69 -9.50 36.35
C GLY A 165 -6.31 -8.44 35.32
N TRP A 166 -5.79 -8.84 34.16
CA TRP A 166 -5.70 -7.97 32.99
C TRP A 166 -7.01 -8.02 32.21
N ASP A 167 -7.40 -6.86 31.67
CA ASP A 167 -8.42 -6.78 30.63
C ASP A 167 -7.87 -7.37 29.33
N GLU A 168 -8.68 -8.14 28.62
CA GLU A 168 -8.24 -8.83 27.40
C GLU A 168 -7.80 -7.83 26.31
N VAL A 169 -8.54 -6.74 26.11
CA VAL A 169 -8.23 -5.71 25.12
C VAL A 169 -6.91 -5.03 25.47
N ALA A 170 -6.73 -4.62 26.72
CA ALA A 170 -5.50 -3.99 27.19
C ALA A 170 -4.28 -4.92 27.06
N PHE A 171 -4.48 -6.23 27.25
CA PHE A 171 -3.40 -7.20 27.05
C PHE A 171 -3.04 -7.38 25.58
N GLN A 172 -4.00 -7.44 24.67
CA GLN A 172 -3.77 -7.54 23.23
C GLN A 172 -3.02 -6.30 22.70
N GLU A 173 -3.41 -5.11 23.14
CA GLU A 173 -2.69 -3.88 22.82
C GLU A 173 -1.24 -3.92 23.35
N THR A 174 -1.06 -4.34 24.58
CA THR A 174 0.28 -4.51 25.19
C THR A 174 1.13 -5.51 24.39
N ALA A 175 0.53 -6.64 23.98
CA ALA A 175 1.20 -7.63 23.15
C ALA A 175 1.62 -7.07 21.79
N SER A 176 0.78 -6.25 21.18
CA SER A 176 1.10 -5.57 19.92
C SER A 176 2.29 -4.59 20.05
N ILE A 177 2.31 -3.80 21.12
CA ILE A 177 3.41 -2.85 21.39
C ILE A 177 4.72 -3.60 21.67
N ILE A 178 4.67 -4.65 22.49
CA ILE A 178 5.85 -5.48 22.78
C ILE A 178 6.34 -6.17 21.51
N GLY A 179 5.44 -6.74 20.70
CA GLY A 179 5.77 -7.36 19.43
C GLY A 179 6.41 -6.39 18.43
N LEU A 180 5.97 -5.12 18.41
CA LEU A 180 6.63 -4.06 17.65
C LEU A 180 8.06 -3.83 18.16
N ALA A 181 8.23 -3.65 19.47
CA ALA A 181 9.56 -3.42 20.07
C ALA A 181 10.53 -4.59 19.80
N GLN A 182 10.03 -5.83 19.87
CA GLN A 182 10.81 -7.03 19.54
C GLN A 182 11.27 -7.03 18.10
N ARG A 183 10.39 -6.69 17.15
CA ARG A 183 10.76 -6.56 15.72
C ARG A 183 11.79 -5.44 15.50
N LEU A 184 11.63 -4.29 16.15
CA LEU A 184 12.59 -3.19 16.06
C LEU A 184 13.99 -3.56 16.57
N LEU A 185 14.09 -4.45 17.57
CA LEU A 185 15.38 -4.97 18.04
C LEU A 185 16.12 -5.85 17.04
N THR A 186 15.38 -6.45 16.10
CA THR A 186 15.97 -7.32 15.05
C THR A 186 16.39 -6.52 13.81
N VAL A 187 16.02 -5.24 13.72
CA VAL A 187 16.39 -4.39 12.58
C VAL A 187 17.84 -3.96 12.71
N ASP A 188 18.71 -4.54 11.90
CA ASP A 188 20.08 -4.08 11.72
C ASP A 188 20.16 -3.23 10.44
N GLN A 189 20.13 -1.92 10.63
CA GLN A 189 20.22 -0.96 9.53
C GLN A 189 21.51 -1.10 8.73
N SER A 190 22.63 -1.37 9.40
CA SER A 190 23.93 -1.52 8.74
C SER A 190 23.97 -2.77 7.88
N TYR A 191 23.33 -3.84 8.35
CA TYR A 191 23.15 -5.07 7.60
C TYR A 191 22.27 -4.85 6.35
N PHE A 192 21.13 -4.17 6.52
CA PHE A 192 20.24 -3.85 5.40
C PHE A 192 20.94 -3.00 4.33
N GLN A 193 21.65 -1.94 4.75
CA GLN A 193 22.44 -1.10 3.84
C GLN A 193 23.53 -1.89 3.12
N GLU A 194 24.18 -2.82 3.82
CA GLU A 194 25.19 -3.71 3.24
C GLU A 194 24.58 -4.58 2.15
N VAL A 195 23.41 -5.22 2.41
CA VAL A 195 22.70 -6.04 1.43
C VAL A 195 22.31 -5.21 0.20
N VAL A 196 21.67 -4.05 0.38
CA VAL A 196 21.28 -3.17 -0.73
C VAL A 196 22.49 -2.80 -1.59
N THR A 197 23.60 -2.41 -0.96
CA THR A 197 24.83 -2.05 -1.67
C THR A 197 25.41 -3.22 -2.46
N LEU A 198 25.33 -4.43 -1.92
CA LEU A 198 25.87 -5.62 -2.57
C LEU A 198 25.02 -6.07 -3.76
N VAL A 199 23.69 -5.99 -3.67
CA VAL A 199 22.81 -6.45 -4.76
C VAL A 199 22.57 -5.38 -5.83
N ARG A 200 22.88 -4.10 -5.55
CA ARG A 200 22.69 -2.98 -6.47
C ARG A 200 23.29 -3.20 -7.86
N PRO A 201 24.55 -3.67 -8.03
CA PRO A 201 25.12 -3.89 -9.36
C PRO A 201 24.35 -4.91 -10.19
N PHE A 202 23.79 -5.93 -9.55
CA PHE A 202 22.91 -6.89 -10.22
C PHE A 202 21.62 -6.25 -10.71
N LEU A 203 20.96 -5.45 -9.86
CA LEU A 203 19.73 -4.75 -10.21
C LEU A 203 19.94 -3.81 -11.40
N ASP A 204 21.01 -3.02 -11.36
CA ASP A 204 21.38 -2.11 -12.45
C ASP A 204 21.63 -2.87 -13.76
N GLN A 205 22.34 -4.01 -13.69
CA GLN A 205 22.62 -4.88 -14.84
C GLN A 205 21.34 -5.47 -15.44
N VAL A 206 20.45 -6.01 -14.60
CA VAL A 206 19.19 -6.62 -15.07
C VAL A 206 18.27 -5.58 -15.67
N HIS A 207 18.09 -4.42 -15.05
CA HIS A 207 17.29 -3.33 -15.58
C HIS A 207 17.84 -2.83 -16.92
N HIS A 208 19.15 -2.60 -17.01
CA HIS A 208 19.78 -2.17 -18.24
C HIS A 208 19.62 -3.21 -19.36
N GLY A 209 19.87 -4.50 -19.06
CA GLY A 209 19.70 -5.59 -20.01
C GLY A 209 18.25 -5.74 -20.49
N PHE A 210 17.28 -5.55 -19.61
CA PHE A 210 15.87 -5.60 -19.96
C PHE A 210 15.48 -4.48 -20.94
N LEU A 211 15.86 -3.25 -20.64
CA LEU A 211 15.58 -2.09 -21.49
C LEU A 211 16.30 -2.16 -22.84
N THR A 212 17.57 -2.57 -22.85
CA THR A 212 18.34 -2.70 -24.09
C THR A 212 17.83 -3.84 -24.97
N SER A 213 17.10 -4.81 -24.41
CA SER A 213 16.41 -5.85 -25.18
C SER A 213 15.10 -5.37 -25.80
N GLY A 214 14.72 -4.09 -25.60
CA GLY A 214 13.52 -3.46 -26.16
C GLY A 214 12.25 -3.77 -25.40
N TRP A 215 12.34 -4.19 -24.13
CA TRP A 215 11.20 -4.48 -23.26
C TRP A 215 11.10 -3.49 -22.12
N ILE A 216 9.88 -3.22 -21.70
CA ILE A 216 9.59 -2.40 -20.51
C ILE A 216 8.35 -2.96 -19.79
N ALA A 217 8.42 -3.07 -18.48
CA ALA A 217 7.27 -3.46 -17.66
C ALA A 217 6.26 -2.31 -17.53
N PHE A 218 5.01 -2.62 -17.21
CA PHE A 218 3.96 -1.62 -17.06
C PHE A 218 4.33 -0.55 -16.02
N ASP A 219 4.88 -0.98 -14.89
CA ASP A 219 5.32 -0.10 -13.82
C ASP A 219 6.47 0.81 -14.26
N GLY A 220 7.39 0.28 -15.07
CA GLY A 220 8.48 1.03 -15.69
C GLY A 220 8.00 2.11 -16.65
N LEU A 221 6.89 1.88 -17.37
CA LEU A 221 6.26 2.92 -18.20
C LEU A 221 5.79 4.11 -17.37
N LEU A 222 5.14 3.84 -16.23
CA LEU A 222 4.65 4.89 -15.34
C LEU A 222 5.81 5.65 -14.68
N ALA A 223 6.79 4.93 -14.15
CA ALA A 223 7.97 5.52 -13.51
C ALA A 223 8.73 6.45 -14.48
N ARG A 224 8.96 6.00 -15.73
CA ARG A 224 9.64 6.80 -16.75
C ARG A 224 8.80 7.96 -17.26
N ALA A 225 7.48 7.79 -17.40
CA ALA A 225 6.60 8.90 -17.77
C ALA A 225 6.59 9.99 -16.69
N LYS A 226 6.59 9.62 -15.41
CA LYS A 226 6.75 10.55 -14.28
C LYS A 226 8.10 11.28 -14.39
N THR A 227 9.20 10.55 -14.51
CA THR A 227 10.55 11.11 -14.64
C THR A 227 10.66 12.05 -15.83
N LEU A 228 10.14 11.67 -17.00
CA LEU A 228 10.10 12.51 -18.19
C LEU A 228 9.38 13.84 -17.92
N LEU A 229 8.22 13.81 -17.29
CA LEU A 229 7.48 15.04 -16.98
C LEU A 229 8.13 15.86 -15.86
N ARG A 230 8.78 15.21 -14.89
CA ARG A 230 9.47 15.89 -13.79
C ARG A 230 10.75 16.57 -14.26
N ASP A 231 11.58 15.90 -15.06
CA ASP A 231 12.96 16.31 -15.32
C ASP A 231 13.12 17.07 -16.66
N HIS A 232 12.09 17.03 -17.53
CA HIS A 232 12.11 17.71 -18.83
C HIS A 232 11.04 18.80 -18.95
N PRO A 233 11.31 20.04 -18.47
CA PRO A 233 10.35 21.15 -18.47
C PRO A 233 9.74 21.45 -19.83
N ALA A 234 10.54 21.37 -20.88
CA ALA A 234 10.09 21.64 -22.25
C ALA A 234 9.06 20.59 -22.75
N VAL A 235 9.28 19.31 -22.41
CA VAL A 235 8.32 18.23 -22.70
C VAL A 235 7.05 18.46 -21.94
N ARG A 236 7.14 18.67 -20.62
CA ARG A 236 5.98 18.92 -19.75
C ARG A 236 5.15 20.12 -20.24
N ALA A 237 5.81 21.24 -20.58
CA ALA A 237 5.13 22.42 -21.12
C ALA A 237 4.35 22.11 -22.41
N ARG A 238 4.95 21.35 -23.35
CA ARG A 238 4.30 20.93 -24.60
C ARG A 238 3.10 20.03 -24.33
N VAL A 239 3.24 19.05 -23.45
CA VAL A 239 2.16 18.13 -23.08
C VAL A 239 1.01 18.89 -22.42
N LYS A 240 1.30 19.82 -21.50
CA LYS A 240 0.29 20.69 -20.87
C LYS A 240 -0.48 21.55 -21.88
N GLN A 241 0.15 21.99 -22.95
CA GLN A 241 -0.50 22.73 -24.05
C GLN A 241 -1.38 21.81 -24.91
N THR A 242 -0.94 20.59 -25.15
CA THR A 242 -1.68 19.61 -25.95
C THR A 242 -2.98 19.18 -25.26
N TYR A 243 -2.91 18.89 -23.96
CA TYR A 243 -4.06 18.46 -23.18
C TYR A 243 -4.65 19.64 -22.40
N ARG A 244 -5.78 20.17 -22.89
CA ARG A 244 -6.47 21.33 -22.31
C ARG A 244 -7.25 20.98 -21.04
N ALA A 245 -7.66 19.74 -20.91
CA ALA A 245 -8.34 19.20 -19.73
C ALA A 245 -7.86 17.78 -19.49
N VAL A 246 -7.79 17.39 -18.21
CA VAL A 246 -7.46 16.06 -17.73
C VAL A 246 -8.66 15.58 -16.91
N LEU A 247 -9.32 14.53 -17.38
CA LEU A 247 -10.44 13.89 -16.71
C LEU A 247 -9.99 12.52 -16.25
N VAL A 248 -10.13 12.27 -14.95
CA VAL A 248 -9.72 11.00 -14.33
C VAL A 248 -10.94 10.37 -13.66
N ASP A 249 -11.22 9.14 -14.03
CA ASP A 249 -12.25 8.31 -13.42
C ASP A 249 -11.61 7.27 -12.50
N GLU A 250 -12.37 6.76 -11.52
CA GLU A 250 -11.93 5.76 -10.54
C GLU A 250 -10.61 6.17 -9.83
N PHE A 251 -10.51 7.44 -9.45
CA PHE A 251 -9.26 7.99 -8.90
C PHE A 251 -8.80 7.28 -7.62
N GLN A 252 -9.69 6.66 -6.85
CA GLN A 252 -9.35 5.89 -5.65
C GLN A 252 -8.48 4.65 -5.94
N ASP A 253 -8.40 4.21 -7.21
CA ASP A 253 -7.60 3.05 -7.63
C ASP A 253 -6.25 3.44 -8.21
N THR A 254 -5.92 4.75 -8.20
CA THR A 254 -4.64 5.25 -8.70
C THR A 254 -3.52 5.05 -7.68
N ASP A 255 -2.33 4.71 -8.20
CA ASP A 255 -1.11 4.65 -7.40
C ASP A 255 -0.40 6.02 -7.30
N PRO A 256 0.57 6.17 -6.37
CA PRO A 256 1.32 7.41 -6.19
C PRO A 256 1.96 7.97 -7.46
N VAL A 257 2.47 7.13 -8.34
CA VAL A 257 3.12 7.56 -9.58
C VAL A 257 2.10 8.12 -10.58
N GLN A 258 0.92 7.48 -10.63
CA GLN A 258 -0.16 7.93 -11.52
C GLN A 258 -0.68 9.31 -11.11
N TYR A 259 -0.94 9.54 -9.82
CA TYR A 259 -1.42 10.88 -9.40
C TYR A 259 -0.36 11.96 -9.57
N GLU A 260 0.95 11.66 -9.38
CA GLU A 260 2.01 12.62 -9.69
C GLU A 260 1.97 13.05 -11.17
N ILE A 261 1.83 12.07 -12.09
CA ILE A 261 1.67 12.36 -13.53
C ILE A 261 0.46 13.26 -13.78
N ILE A 262 -0.69 12.94 -13.15
CA ILE A 262 -1.93 13.68 -13.28
C ILE A 262 -1.76 15.14 -12.81
N LEU A 263 -1.13 15.33 -11.65
CA LEU A 263 -0.87 16.65 -11.09
C LEU A 263 0.10 17.46 -11.96
N TYR A 264 1.16 16.84 -12.48
CA TYR A 264 2.07 17.49 -13.43
C TYR A 264 1.36 17.94 -14.70
N LEU A 265 0.39 17.18 -15.20
CA LEU A 265 -0.43 17.56 -16.35
C LEU A 265 -1.42 18.68 -16.01
N GLY A 266 -1.95 18.69 -14.78
CA GLY A 266 -2.86 19.69 -14.26
C GLY A 266 -2.20 21.01 -13.88
N GLU A 267 -0.87 21.07 -13.83
CA GLU A 267 -0.11 22.24 -13.40
C GLU A 267 -0.33 23.47 -14.31
N ARG A 268 -0.30 24.64 -13.69
CA ARG A 268 -0.43 25.93 -14.34
C ARG A 268 0.61 26.13 -15.44
N ALA A 269 0.20 26.78 -16.53
CA ALA A 269 1.10 27.10 -17.62
C ALA A 269 2.25 28.01 -17.14
N GLY A 270 3.48 27.69 -17.57
CA GLY A 270 4.68 28.43 -17.18
C GLY A 270 5.28 28.04 -15.83
N SER A 271 4.59 27.22 -15.03
CA SER A 271 5.13 26.60 -13.80
C SER A 271 5.78 25.25 -14.10
N HIS A 272 6.77 24.87 -13.27
CA HIS A 272 7.43 23.58 -13.33
C HIS A 272 7.97 23.21 -11.93
N GLN A 273 7.16 22.52 -11.14
CA GLN A 273 7.56 22.03 -9.84
C GLN A 273 8.00 20.57 -9.91
N THR A 274 9.06 20.21 -9.22
CA THR A 274 9.59 18.85 -9.20
C THR A 274 8.84 17.94 -8.22
N ALA A 275 8.37 18.52 -7.11
CA ALA A 275 7.56 17.82 -6.14
C ALA A 275 6.07 18.06 -6.42
N TRP A 276 5.27 17.01 -6.41
CA TRP A 276 3.85 17.08 -6.77
C TRP A 276 3.02 17.95 -5.81
N HIS A 277 3.39 18.00 -4.54
CA HIS A 277 2.70 18.81 -3.52
C HIS A 277 2.91 20.31 -3.71
N ASP A 278 3.99 20.71 -4.40
CA ASP A 278 4.29 22.11 -4.72
C ASP A 278 3.68 22.56 -6.06
N VAL A 279 3.06 21.63 -6.80
CA VAL A 279 2.41 21.94 -8.07
C VAL A 279 1.26 22.94 -7.86
N ASP A 280 1.23 24.02 -8.62
CA ASP A 280 0.12 25.00 -8.64
C ASP A 280 -0.84 24.62 -9.78
N LEU A 281 -2.05 24.20 -9.45
CA LEU A 281 -3.02 23.67 -10.41
C LEU A 281 -3.63 24.79 -11.27
N GLU A 282 -3.77 24.53 -12.57
CA GLU A 282 -4.46 25.41 -13.50
C GLU A 282 -5.98 25.30 -13.27
N PRO A 283 -6.69 26.39 -12.95
CA PRO A 283 -8.13 26.35 -12.71
C PRO A 283 -8.92 25.74 -13.89
N GLY A 284 -9.79 24.78 -13.60
CA GLY A 284 -10.64 24.14 -14.59
C GLY A 284 -9.95 23.12 -15.50
N LYS A 285 -8.68 22.82 -15.26
CA LYS A 285 -7.92 21.85 -16.10
C LYS A 285 -8.04 20.41 -15.61
N LEU A 286 -8.07 20.20 -14.31
CA LEU A 286 -8.16 18.87 -13.70
C LEU A 286 -9.57 18.61 -13.17
N PHE A 287 -10.15 17.48 -13.58
CA PHE A 287 -11.41 16.98 -13.06
C PHE A 287 -11.24 15.50 -12.70
N ILE A 288 -11.46 15.17 -11.43
CA ILE A 288 -11.34 13.82 -10.93
C ILE A 288 -12.68 13.32 -10.38
N VAL A 289 -12.95 12.04 -10.60
CA VAL A 289 -14.10 11.33 -10.04
C VAL A 289 -13.57 10.08 -9.34
N GLY A 290 -14.08 9.81 -8.16
CA GLY A 290 -13.71 8.63 -7.38
C GLY A 290 -14.56 8.50 -6.13
N ASP A 291 -14.57 7.31 -5.57
CA ASP A 291 -15.22 7.01 -4.30
C ASP A 291 -14.22 6.29 -3.39
N PRO A 292 -13.66 6.96 -2.37
CA PRO A 292 -12.67 6.36 -1.48
C PRO A 292 -13.20 5.11 -0.75
N LYS A 293 -14.54 4.97 -0.60
CA LYS A 293 -15.16 3.77 -0.03
C LYS A 293 -15.02 2.53 -0.92
N GLN A 294 -14.77 2.72 -2.22
CA GLN A 294 -14.58 1.65 -3.21
C GLN A 294 -13.11 1.28 -3.43
N SER A 295 -12.17 1.89 -2.72
CA SER A 295 -10.76 1.56 -2.81
C SER A 295 -10.51 0.16 -2.25
N ILE A 296 -10.34 -0.82 -3.13
CA ILE A 296 -10.03 -2.22 -2.79
C ILE A 296 -8.66 -2.66 -3.31
N TYR A 297 -7.91 -1.75 -3.94
CA TYR A 297 -6.64 -2.05 -4.62
C TYR A 297 -5.41 -1.61 -3.83
N ALA A 298 -5.49 -1.55 -2.49
CA ALA A 298 -4.33 -1.26 -1.63
C ALA A 298 -3.14 -2.20 -1.93
N PHE A 299 -3.40 -3.48 -2.27
CA PHE A 299 -2.38 -4.44 -2.69
C PHE A 299 -1.72 -4.08 -4.04
N ARG A 300 -2.31 -3.15 -4.82
CA ARG A 300 -1.75 -2.53 -6.03
C ARG A 300 -1.27 -1.11 -5.79
N ARG A 301 -1.01 -0.75 -4.52
CA ARG A 301 -0.55 0.58 -4.09
C ARG A 301 -1.58 1.70 -4.25
N ALA A 302 -2.88 1.39 -4.40
CA ALA A 302 -3.90 2.41 -4.24
C ALA A 302 -3.79 2.98 -2.82
N ASP A 303 -3.76 4.30 -2.71
CA ASP A 303 -3.45 5.01 -1.47
C ASP A 303 -4.58 6.01 -1.16
N ILE A 304 -5.38 5.67 -0.13
CA ILE A 304 -6.48 6.52 0.31
C ILE A 304 -5.96 7.86 0.87
N GLU A 305 -4.84 7.86 1.58
CA GLU A 305 -4.24 9.08 2.10
C GLU A 305 -3.80 10.01 0.95
N ALA A 306 -3.24 9.44 -0.11
CA ALA A 306 -2.90 10.20 -1.31
C ALA A 306 -4.15 10.77 -2.00
N PHE A 307 -5.25 10.01 -2.05
CA PHE A 307 -6.53 10.51 -2.55
C PHE A 307 -6.99 11.75 -1.77
N GLU A 308 -7.01 11.67 -0.44
CA GLU A 308 -7.41 12.78 0.43
C GLU A 308 -6.51 14.00 0.22
N ARG A 309 -5.20 13.84 0.19
CA ARG A 309 -4.23 14.92 -0.05
C ARG A 309 -4.43 15.60 -1.40
N VAL A 310 -4.76 14.86 -2.45
CA VAL A 310 -5.05 15.44 -3.78
C VAL A 310 -6.34 16.23 -3.76
N VAL A 311 -7.38 15.75 -3.07
CA VAL A 311 -8.65 16.48 -2.89
C VAL A 311 -8.42 17.78 -2.12
N GLU A 312 -7.68 17.74 -1.02
CA GLU A 312 -7.29 18.92 -0.23
C GLU A 312 -6.51 19.92 -1.08
N LYS A 313 -5.56 19.44 -1.88
CA LYS A 313 -4.79 20.29 -2.78
C LYS A 313 -5.67 20.97 -3.84
N ILE A 314 -6.57 20.24 -4.48
CA ILE A 314 -7.52 20.83 -5.43
C ILE A 314 -8.35 21.94 -4.77
N HIS A 315 -8.80 21.70 -3.54
CA HIS A 315 -9.54 22.70 -2.78
C HIS A 315 -8.69 23.92 -2.41
N ALA A 316 -7.46 23.71 -1.96
CA ALA A 316 -6.51 24.77 -1.62
C ALA A 316 -6.17 25.67 -2.84
N ASP A 317 -6.07 25.08 -4.03
CA ASP A 317 -5.81 25.76 -5.30
C ASP A 317 -7.10 26.42 -5.89
N GLY A 318 -8.20 26.46 -5.12
CA GLY A 318 -9.46 27.12 -5.50
C GLY A 318 -10.42 26.26 -6.32
N GLY A 319 -10.18 24.94 -6.38
CA GLY A 319 -11.10 23.98 -6.98
C GLY A 319 -12.31 23.68 -6.10
N GLY A 320 -13.37 23.11 -6.69
CA GLY A 320 -14.58 22.68 -5.99
C GLY A 320 -14.57 21.17 -5.72
N VAL A 321 -15.10 20.80 -4.56
CA VAL A 321 -15.36 19.39 -4.19
C VAL A 321 -16.86 19.18 -4.11
N TYR A 322 -17.37 18.15 -4.80
CA TYR A 322 -18.80 17.88 -4.91
C TYR A 322 -19.07 16.40 -4.68
N SER A 323 -20.09 16.10 -3.87
CA SER A 323 -20.57 14.74 -3.65
C SER A 323 -21.76 14.42 -4.54
N LEU A 324 -21.75 13.23 -5.15
CA LEU A 324 -22.84 12.69 -5.94
C LEU A 324 -23.59 11.62 -5.14
N VAL A 325 -24.64 12.02 -4.43
CA VAL A 325 -25.41 11.12 -3.55
C VAL A 325 -26.65 10.53 -4.24
N THR A 326 -27.07 11.02 -5.41
CA THR A 326 -28.21 10.50 -6.15
C THR A 326 -27.78 9.29 -6.98
N ASN A 327 -28.34 8.13 -6.64
CA ASN A 327 -28.09 6.87 -7.35
C ASN A 327 -29.14 6.65 -8.43
N PHE A 328 -28.67 6.53 -9.67
CA PHE A 328 -29.52 6.28 -10.85
C PHE A 328 -29.61 4.79 -11.24
N ARG A 329 -28.79 3.94 -10.63
CA ARG A 329 -28.65 2.51 -10.95
C ARG A 329 -29.63 1.64 -10.17
N SER A 330 -29.77 1.88 -8.86
CA SER A 330 -30.45 0.98 -7.93
C SER A 330 -31.78 1.52 -7.43
N ASP A 331 -32.68 0.62 -7.04
CA ASP A 331 -33.95 0.98 -6.40
C ASP A 331 -33.74 1.40 -4.93
N GLY A 332 -34.65 2.21 -4.40
CA GLY A 332 -34.61 2.70 -3.03
C GLY A 332 -34.54 1.58 -2.00
N ALA A 333 -35.30 0.49 -2.20
CA ALA A 333 -35.29 -0.65 -1.28
C ALA A 333 -33.90 -1.33 -1.15
N VAL A 334 -33.13 -1.35 -2.25
CA VAL A 334 -31.75 -1.86 -2.23
C VAL A 334 -30.84 -0.87 -1.51
N LEU A 335 -30.96 0.42 -1.83
CA LEU A 335 -30.15 1.48 -1.22
C LEU A 335 -30.38 1.60 0.28
N ASP A 336 -31.61 1.43 0.76
CA ASP A 336 -31.95 1.48 2.17
C ASP A 336 -31.20 0.38 2.96
N VAL A 337 -31.12 -0.85 2.42
CA VAL A 337 -30.38 -1.93 3.05
C VAL A 337 -28.86 -1.64 3.02
N VAL A 338 -28.33 -1.23 1.88
CA VAL A 338 -26.91 -0.88 1.73
C VAL A 338 -26.54 0.23 2.71
N ASN A 339 -27.28 1.33 2.71
CA ASN A 339 -27.05 2.45 3.62
C ASN A 339 -27.06 2.02 5.09
N ASN A 340 -28.06 1.20 5.50
CA ASN A 340 -28.16 0.77 6.89
C ASN A 340 -27.04 -0.20 7.33
N VAL A 341 -26.52 -1.00 6.42
CA VAL A 341 -25.40 -1.88 6.68
C VAL A 341 -24.11 -1.05 6.80
N PHE A 342 -23.86 -0.19 5.83
CA PHE A 342 -22.60 0.56 5.77
C PHE A 342 -22.51 1.72 6.77
N ASP A 343 -23.63 2.30 7.22
CA ASP A 343 -23.64 3.22 8.38
C ASP A 343 -23.08 2.58 9.67
N ARG A 344 -23.15 1.26 9.77
CA ARG A 344 -22.65 0.50 10.93
C ARG A 344 -21.22 -0.01 10.72
N LEU A 345 -20.87 -0.34 9.47
CA LEU A 345 -19.57 -0.92 9.13
C LEU A 345 -18.50 0.14 8.93
N PHE A 346 -18.83 1.25 8.27
CA PHE A 346 -17.88 2.34 8.08
C PHE A 346 -17.81 3.19 9.35
N GLN A 347 -16.77 2.93 10.16
CA GLN A 347 -16.43 3.76 11.31
C GLN A 347 -15.35 4.74 10.85
N PRO A 348 -15.64 6.05 10.77
CA PRO A 348 -14.68 7.03 10.25
C PRO A 348 -13.39 6.98 11.07
N THR A 349 -12.29 6.77 10.39
CA THR A 349 -10.94 6.79 10.96
C THR A 349 -10.07 7.60 10.02
N GLU A 350 -9.48 8.65 10.54
CA GLU A 350 -8.64 9.58 9.77
C GLU A 350 -7.56 8.80 8.99
N HIS A 351 -7.44 9.08 7.70
CA HIS A 351 -6.51 8.46 6.74
C HIS A 351 -6.67 6.93 6.53
N VAL A 352 -7.67 6.29 7.14
CA VAL A 352 -7.88 4.85 7.03
C VAL A 352 -9.24 4.51 6.44
N GLN A 353 -10.30 5.10 6.95
CA GLN A 353 -11.67 4.77 6.54
C GLN A 353 -12.55 6.01 6.48
N PRO A 354 -13.12 6.35 5.30
CA PRO A 354 -14.05 7.45 5.16
C PRO A 354 -15.38 7.15 5.84
N ALA A 355 -16.13 8.20 6.17
CA ALA A 355 -17.51 8.07 6.63
C ALA A 355 -18.41 7.51 5.51
N ASN A 356 -19.45 6.78 5.87
CA ASN A 356 -20.47 6.41 4.91
C ASN A 356 -21.29 7.63 4.51
N GLU A 357 -21.37 7.90 3.22
CA GLU A 357 -22.28 8.90 2.66
C GLU A 357 -23.51 8.18 2.07
N ARG A 358 -24.69 8.43 2.66
CA ARG A 358 -25.92 7.72 2.26
C ARG A 358 -26.31 8.07 0.84
N LEU A 359 -26.60 7.06 0.04
CA LEU A 359 -27.11 7.21 -1.32
C LEU A 359 -28.63 7.33 -1.33
N ALA A 360 -29.15 8.23 -2.15
CA ALA A 360 -30.58 8.40 -2.38
C ALA A 360 -30.96 7.89 -3.78
N ALA A 361 -32.08 7.17 -3.89
CA ALA A 361 -32.59 6.81 -5.20
C ALA A 361 -33.06 8.06 -5.97
N ARG A 362 -32.89 8.06 -7.29
CA ARG A 362 -33.41 9.15 -8.11
C ARG A 362 -34.92 9.32 -7.89
N PRO A 363 -35.42 10.55 -7.83
CA PRO A 363 -36.86 10.81 -7.75
C PRO A 363 -37.60 10.15 -8.91
N GLN A 364 -38.78 9.58 -8.63
CA GLN A 364 -39.72 9.00 -9.61
C GLN A 364 -39.24 7.72 -10.33
N ARG A 365 -38.20 7.02 -9.85
CA ARG A 365 -37.90 5.70 -10.36
C ARG A 365 -39.02 4.74 -10.01
N LYS A 366 -39.68 4.21 -11.02
CA LYS A 366 -40.63 3.09 -10.85
C LYS A 366 -39.85 1.78 -10.84
N PRO A 367 -40.14 0.82 -9.95
CA PRO A 367 -39.52 -0.49 -10.00
C PRO A 367 -39.78 -1.14 -11.37
N GLU A 368 -38.72 -1.65 -11.98
CA GLU A 368 -38.84 -2.31 -13.29
C GLU A 368 -39.41 -3.74 -13.17
N VAL A 369 -39.41 -4.28 -11.96
CA VAL A 369 -39.89 -5.64 -11.64
C VAL A 369 -40.89 -5.57 -10.48
N SER A 370 -41.85 -6.45 -10.47
CA SER A 370 -42.88 -6.54 -9.41
C SER A 370 -42.32 -7.01 -8.05
N VAL A 371 -41.12 -7.53 -8.01
CA VAL A 371 -40.43 -7.97 -6.80
C VAL A 371 -39.36 -6.91 -6.46
N SER A 372 -39.69 -5.99 -5.60
CA SER A 372 -38.76 -5.01 -5.07
C SER A 372 -38.34 -5.40 -3.65
N GLY A 373 -37.04 -5.42 -3.41
CA GLY A 373 -36.49 -5.65 -2.05
C GLY A 373 -35.21 -6.47 -2.06
N VAL A 374 -34.66 -6.59 -0.87
CA VAL A 374 -33.47 -7.43 -0.60
C VAL A 374 -33.93 -8.66 0.19
N GLN A 375 -33.61 -9.83 -0.30
CA GLN A 375 -33.87 -11.10 0.39
C GLN A 375 -32.55 -11.67 0.91
N LEU A 376 -32.51 -11.97 2.19
CA LEU A 376 -31.38 -12.67 2.81
C LEU A 376 -31.76 -14.15 2.92
N ARG A 377 -30.93 -15.02 2.35
CA ARG A 377 -31.05 -16.47 2.44
C ARG A 377 -29.85 -17.00 3.21
N LEU A 378 -30.11 -17.71 4.30
CA LEU A 378 -29.08 -18.34 5.11
C LEU A 378 -29.09 -19.84 4.80
N VAL A 379 -27.92 -20.37 4.49
CA VAL A 379 -27.67 -21.79 4.39
C VAL A 379 -27.11 -22.26 5.72
N THR A 380 -27.84 -23.14 6.39
CA THR A 380 -27.43 -23.72 7.67
C THR A 380 -27.14 -25.20 7.49
N PRO A 381 -26.17 -25.77 8.26
CA PRO A 381 -25.97 -27.22 8.25
C PRO A 381 -27.23 -27.94 8.72
N GLY A 382 -27.48 -29.13 8.16
CA GLY A 382 -28.53 -30.01 8.64
C GLY A 382 -28.21 -30.58 10.03
N GLU A 383 -29.22 -31.11 10.73
CA GLU A 383 -29.02 -31.70 12.06
C GLU A 383 -28.10 -32.95 12.07
N GLU A 384 -27.85 -33.53 10.88
CA GLU A 384 -27.02 -34.73 10.70
C GLU A 384 -25.61 -34.40 10.14
N ASP A 385 -25.31 -33.12 9.82
CA ASP A 385 -24.01 -32.72 9.25
C ASP A 385 -22.98 -32.52 10.37
N GLU A 386 -22.13 -33.49 10.61
CA GLU A 386 -21.02 -33.39 11.59
C GLU A 386 -19.94 -32.38 11.15
N GLU A 387 -19.75 -32.17 9.85
CA GLU A 387 -18.84 -31.15 9.31
C GLU A 387 -19.50 -30.45 8.10
N PHE A 388 -19.83 -29.19 8.27
CA PHE A 388 -20.33 -28.32 7.19
C PHE A 388 -19.17 -27.54 6.59
N ASP A 389 -18.52 -28.12 5.58
CA ASP A 389 -17.39 -27.49 4.91
C ASP A 389 -17.84 -26.45 3.85
N VAL A 390 -16.87 -25.67 3.34
CA VAL A 390 -17.11 -24.63 2.34
C VAL A 390 -17.70 -25.20 1.04
N GLN A 391 -17.35 -26.43 0.65
CA GLN A 391 -17.86 -27.04 -0.60
C GLN A 391 -19.31 -27.47 -0.43
N ALA A 392 -19.67 -28.04 0.71
CA ALA A 392 -21.04 -28.40 1.06
C ALA A 392 -21.93 -27.15 1.13
N ALA A 393 -21.45 -26.08 1.78
CA ALA A 393 -22.14 -24.79 1.84
C ALA A 393 -22.39 -24.20 0.43
N THR A 394 -21.37 -24.15 -0.41
CA THR A 394 -21.47 -23.63 -1.79
C THR A 394 -22.46 -24.43 -2.63
N ARG A 395 -22.49 -25.75 -2.50
CA ARG A 395 -23.43 -26.61 -3.20
C ARG A 395 -24.86 -26.35 -2.72
N ALA A 396 -25.11 -26.31 -1.44
CA ALA A 396 -26.40 -26.05 -0.84
C ALA A 396 -26.96 -24.68 -1.23
N GLU A 397 -26.08 -23.64 -1.25
CA GLU A 397 -26.41 -22.30 -1.74
C GLU A 397 -26.84 -22.33 -3.22
N ALA A 398 -26.07 -22.99 -4.09
CA ALA A 398 -26.35 -23.09 -5.50
C ALA A 398 -27.68 -23.82 -5.77
N GLU A 399 -27.95 -24.90 -5.05
CA GLU A 399 -29.22 -25.65 -5.15
C GLU A 399 -30.42 -24.83 -4.66
N ALA A 400 -30.26 -24.10 -3.54
CA ALA A 400 -31.32 -23.23 -3.02
C ALA A 400 -31.60 -22.06 -3.97
N LEU A 401 -30.56 -21.45 -4.55
CA LEU A 401 -30.70 -20.39 -5.55
C LEU A 401 -31.39 -20.92 -6.83
N ALA A 402 -30.96 -22.06 -7.36
CA ALA A 402 -31.55 -22.68 -8.55
C ALA A 402 -33.03 -23.00 -8.35
N ARG A 403 -33.41 -23.54 -7.19
CA ARG A 403 -34.81 -23.84 -6.83
C ARG A 403 -35.65 -22.57 -6.79
N TRP A 404 -35.14 -21.52 -6.09
CA TRP A 404 -35.83 -20.23 -6.02
C TRP A 404 -36.01 -19.58 -7.39
N LEU A 405 -34.98 -19.60 -8.26
CA LEU A 405 -35.09 -19.08 -9.61
C LEU A 405 -36.18 -19.81 -10.41
N LYS A 406 -36.27 -21.13 -10.29
CA LYS A 406 -37.24 -21.95 -11.01
C LYS A 406 -38.67 -21.80 -10.49
N GLU A 407 -38.82 -21.78 -9.17
CA GLU A 407 -40.16 -21.89 -8.55
C GLU A 407 -40.78 -20.52 -8.30
N ASP A 408 -39.98 -19.53 -7.88
CA ASP A 408 -40.49 -18.22 -7.42
C ASP A 408 -40.31 -17.12 -8.47
N LEU A 409 -39.15 -17.10 -9.18
CA LEU A 409 -38.82 -15.98 -10.08
C LEU A 409 -39.27 -16.24 -11.54
N LEU A 410 -39.17 -17.47 -12.02
CA LEU A 410 -39.46 -17.86 -13.40
C LEU A 410 -40.50 -18.98 -13.48
N PRO A 411 -41.65 -18.85 -12.79
CA PRO A 411 -42.67 -19.90 -12.85
C PRO A 411 -43.22 -20.06 -14.30
N GLY A 412 -42.97 -21.21 -14.91
CA GLY A 412 -43.48 -21.54 -16.26
C GLY A 412 -42.47 -21.44 -17.40
N THR A 413 -41.19 -21.15 -17.16
CA THR A 413 -40.12 -21.35 -18.13
C THR A 413 -39.55 -22.76 -17.98
N THR A 414 -40.07 -23.70 -18.76
CA THR A 414 -39.53 -25.06 -18.97
C THR A 414 -38.60 -25.06 -20.17
#